data_db676ffc00780034135305ae0db3965f
#
_entry.id   db676ffc00780034135305ae0db3965f
#
_cell.length_a   1.000
_cell.length_b   1.000
_cell.length_c   1.000
_cell.angle_alpha   90.00
_cell.angle_beta   90.00
_cell.angle_gamma   90.00
#
_symmetry.space_group_name_H-M   'P 1'
#
loop_
_entity.id
_entity.type
_entity.pdbx_description
1 polymer ?
#
loop_
_entity_poly.entity_id
_entity_poly.type
_entity_poly.pdbx_seq_one_letter_code
_entity_poly.pdbx_strand_id
1 'polypeptide(L)'
;MSERELSALRERAESGDREAVDELIQLAVEVGDLDELRRLAAGGHSDAADELIQLASEQGDFEELRRLSDGGNATATDELIQLATEHEDLDELRRLAARGSSTAAEQLAELTSH
;
A
#
# COMPACT_ATOMS: atom_id res chain seq x y z
N MET A 1 -7.95 -19.93 12.55
CA MET A 1 -9.35 -19.44 12.50
C MET A 1 -10.09 -20.18 11.40
N SER A 2 -11.32 -20.61 11.67
CA SER A 2 -12.13 -21.29 10.69
C SER A 2 -12.77 -20.29 9.72
N GLU A 3 -13.22 -20.80 8.57
CA GLU A 3 -13.90 -19.96 7.58
C GLU A 3 -15.16 -19.32 8.16
N ARG A 4 -15.87 -20.05 9.03
CA ARG A 4 -17.07 -19.55 9.67
C ARG A 4 -16.77 -18.37 10.58
N GLU A 5 -15.69 -18.47 11.36
CA GLU A 5 -15.25 -17.39 12.24
C GLU A 5 -14.82 -16.17 11.44
N LEU A 6 -14.11 -16.41 10.33
CA LEU A 6 -13.66 -15.34 9.45
C LEU A 6 -14.84 -14.64 8.79
N SER A 7 -15.84 -15.40 8.33
CA SER A 7 -17.05 -14.82 7.75
C SER A 7 -17.80 -13.98 8.77
N ALA A 8 -17.89 -14.45 10.02
CA ALA A 8 -18.55 -13.69 11.09
C ALA A 8 -17.81 -12.38 11.37
N LEU A 9 -16.46 -12.41 11.37
CA LEU A 9 -15.68 -11.19 11.53
C LEU A 9 -15.94 -10.21 10.40
N ARG A 10 -15.99 -10.70 9.17
CA ARG A 10 -16.26 -9.85 8.01
C ARG A 10 -17.64 -9.19 8.11
N GLU A 11 -18.64 -9.94 8.51
CA GLU A 11 -19.99 -9.40 8.69
C GLU A 11 -20.02 -8.30 9.75
N ARG A 12 -19.34 -8.54 10.86
CA ARG A 12 -19.25 -7.54 11.94
C ARG A 12 -18.50 -6.30 11.48
N ALA A 13 -17.42 -6.48 10.73
CA ALA A 13 -16.64 -5.37 10.18
C ALA A 13 -17.48 -4.55 9.22
N GLU A 14 -18.27 -5.19 8.37
CA GLU A 14 -19.14 -4.52 7.40
C GLU A 14 -20.23 -3.70 8.11
N SER A 15 -20.66 -4.15 9.28
CA SER A 15 -21.67 -3.43 10.06
C SER A 15 -21.07 -2.33 10.95
N GLY A 16 -19.76 -2.10 10.87
CA GLY A 16 -19.11 -1.01 11.57
C GLY A 16 -18.45 -1.36 12.89
N ASP A 17 -18.29 -2.65 13.20
CA ASP A 17 -17.60 -3.10 14.41
C ASP A 17 -16.08 -2.90 14.27
N ARG A 18 -15.54 -1.91 14.97
CA ARG A 18 -14.12 -1.58 14.89
C ARG A 18 -13.21 -2.70 15.36
N GLU A 19 -13.62 -3.43 16.40
CA GLU A 19 -12.82 -4.56 16.89
C GLU A 19 -12.69 -5.63 15.82
N ALA A 20 -13.78 -5.89 15.07
CA ALA A 20 -13.75 -6.86 14.00
C ALA A 20 -12.84 -6.38 12.86
N VAL A 21 -12.89 -5.10 12.52
CA VAL A 21 -12.00 -4.51 11.52
C VAL A 21 -10.54 -4.67 11.95
N ASP A 22 -10.22 -4.33 13.19
CA ASP A 22 -8.86 -4.42 13.71
C ASP A 22 -8.35 -5.86 13.68
N GLU A 23 -9.20 -6.83 14.05
CA GLU A 23 -8.82 -8.23 13.99
C GLU A 23 -8.58 -8.70 12.56
N LEU A 24 -9.41 -8.27 11.62
CA LEU A 24 -9.22 -8.62 10.20
C LEU A 24 -7.91 -8.06 9.66
N ILE A 25 -7.60 -6.81 10.01
CA ILE A 25 -6.35 -6.18 9.60
C ILE A 25 -5.17 -6.99 10.14
N GLN A 26 -5.20 -7.32 11.42
CA GLN A 26 -4.14 -8.06 12.07
C GLN A 26 -3.94 -9.44 11.43
N LEU A 27 -5.02 -10.15 11.18
CA LEU A 27 -4.96 -11.46 10.53
C LEU A 27 -4.39 -11.36 9.11
N ALA A 28 -4.82 -10.35 8.36
CA ALA A 28 -4.34 -10.14 7.01
C ALA A 28 -2.84 -9.85 6.98
N VAL A 29 -2.36 -9.05 7.93
CA VAL A 29 -0.94 -8.74 8.06
C VAL A 29 -0.14 -10.00 8.39
N GLU A 30 -0.63 -10.81 9.34
CA GLU A 30 0.05 -12.03 9.76
C GLU A 30 0.24 -13.03 8.61
N VAL A 31 -0.74 -13.15 7.73
CA VAL A 31 -0.66 -14.09 6.61
C VAL A 31 -0.21 -13.44 5.31
N GLY A 32 -0.02 -12.14 5.30
CA GLY A 32 0.40 -11.41 4.10
C GLY A 32 -0.67 -11.29 3.04
N ASP A 33 -1.94 -11.18 3.45
CA ASP A 33 -3.08 -11.13 2.55
C ASP A 33 -3.36 -9.71 2.06
N LEU A 34 -2.74 -9.33 0.95
CA LEU A 34 -2.93 -8.01 0.36
C LEU A 34 -4.37 -7.77 -0.10
N ASP A 35 -5.03 -8.81 -0.58
CA ASP A 35 -6.41 -8.68 -1.07
C ASP A 35 -7.37 -8.27 0.04
N GLU A 36 -7.23 -8.87 1.22
CA GLU A 36 -8.07 -8.52 2.36
C GLU A 36 -7.81 -7.08 2.81
N LEU A 37 -6.53 -6.70 2.89
CA LEU A 37 -6.16 -5.33 3.26
C LEU A 37 -6.69 -4.32 2.24
N ARG A 38 -6.61 -4.68 0.95
CA ARG A 38 -7.11 -3.83 -0.13
C ARG A 38 -8.61 -3.61 0.00
N ARG A 39 -9.34 -4.66 0.31
CA ARG A 39 -10.80 -4.58 0.47
C ARG A 39 -11.16 -3.69 1.66
N LEU A 40 -10.47 -3.85 2.78
CA LEU A 40 -10.71 -3.03 3.97
C LEU A 40 -10.34 -1.56 3.71
N ALA A 41 -9.23 -1.32 3.03
CA ALA A 41 -8.82 0.03 2.66
C ALA A 41 -9.85 0.69 1.75
N ALA A 42 -10.39 -0.06 0.79
CA ALA A 42 -11.43 0.44 -0.12
C ALA A 42 -12.72 0.77 0.62
N GLY A 43 -12.96 0.09 1.73
CA GLY A 43 -14.11 0.37 2.60
C GLY A 43 -13.94 1.59 3.49
N GLY A 44 -12.81 2.30 3.39
CA GLY A 44 -12.58 3.52 4.14
C GLY A 44 -11.75 3.36 5.41
N HIS A 45 -11.17 2.20 5.64
CA HIS A 45 -10.36 1.96 6.84
C HIS A 45 -8.90 2.36 6.59
N SER A 46 -8.52 3.54 7.10
CA SER A 46 -7.18 4.09 6.87
C SER A 46 -6.07 3.21 7.45
N ASP A 47 -6.32 2.54 8.57
CA ASP A 47 -5.34 1.64 9.16
C ASP A 47 -5.02 0.47 8.22
N ALA A 48 -6.03 -0.03 7.51
CA ALA A 48 -5.82 -1.09 6.52
C ALA A 48 -4.98 -0.58 5.34
N ALA A 49 -5.21 0.66 4.91
CA ALA A 49 -4.43 1.26 3.84
C ALA A 49 -2.96 1.39 4.26
N ASP A 50 -2.70 1.82 5.49
CA ASP A 50 -1.34 1.95 5.99
C ASP A 50 -0.62 0.60 6.04
N GLU A 51 -1.31 -0.44 6.51
CA GLU A 51 -0.74 -1.78 6.56
C GLU A 51 -0.53 -2.35 5.16
N LEU A 52 -1.44 -2.06 4.24
CA LEU A 52 -1.32 -2.47 2.85
C LEU A 52 -0.05 -1.88 2.21
N ILE A 53 0.20 -0.59 2.45
CA ILE A 53 1.38 0.11 1.95
C ILE A 53 2.64 -0.54 2.52
N GLN A 54 2.68 -0.78 3.83
CA GLN A 54 3.83 -1.36 4.49
C GLN A 54 4.12 -2.76 3.96
N LEU A 55 3.09 -3.59 3.85
CA LEU A 55 3.24 -4.96 3.37
C LEU A 55 3.67 -4.99 1.90
N ALA A 56 3.08 -4.13 1.07
CA ALA A 56 3.46 -4.02 -0.34
C ALA A 56 4.93 -3.58 -0.47
N SER A 57 5.34 -2.64 0.37
CA SER A 57 6.71 -2.16 0.39
C SER A 57 7.70 -3.29 0.76
N GLU A 58 7.37 -4.06 1.79
CA GLU A 58 8.19 -5.20 2.23
C GLU A 58 8.31 -6.26 1.15
N GLN A 59 7.24 -6.48 0.39
CA GLN A 59 7.23 -7.48 -0.68
C GLN A 59 7.79 -6.94 -2.00
N GLY A 60 8.10 -5.65 -2.06
CA GLY A 60 8.57 -5.04 -3.30
C GLY A 60 7.48 -5.00 -4.37
N ASP A 61 6.23 -4.90 -3.96
CA ASP A 61 5.10 -4.92 -4.88
C ASP A 61 4.85 -3.53 -5.47
N PHE A 62 5.55 -3.23 -6.57
CA PHE A 62 5.44 -1.95 -7.25
C PHE A 62 4.02 -1.68 -7.77
N GLU A 63 3.35 -2.71 -8.26
CA GLU A 63 1.99 -2.55 -8.80
C GLU A 63 1.00 -2.09 -7.75
N GLU A 64 1.05 -2.68 -6.56
CA GLU A 64 0.16 -2.29 -5.48
C GLU A 64 0.45 -0.86 -5.03
N LEU A 65 1.73 -0.53 -4.84
CA LEU A 65 2.12 0.83 -4.46
C LEU A 65 1.74 1.84 -5.53
N ARG A 66 1.91 1.48 -6.81
CA ARG A 66 1.55 2.35 -7.93
C ARG A 66 0.06 2.62 -7.95
N ARG A 67 -0.75 1.61 -7.72
CA ARG A 67 -2.21 1.76 -7.68
C ARG A 67 -2.64 2.69 -6.56
N LEU A 68 -2.07 2.52 -5.36
CA LEU A 68 -2.38 3.36 -4.20
C LEU A 68 -1.92 4.80 -4.44
N SER A 69 -0.73 4.97 -5.01
CA SER A 69 -0.18 6.28 -5.36
C SER A 69 -1.07 6.98 -6.38
N ASP A 70 -1.51 6.27 -7.41
CA ASP A 70 -2.38 6.81 -8.45
C ASP A 70 -3.73 7.22 -7.88
N GLY A 71 -4.17 6.56 -6.82
CA GLY A 71 -5.40 6.92 -6.13
C GLY A 71 -5.27 8.11 -5.18
N GLY A 72 -4.08 8.70 -5.09
CA GLY A 72 -3.86 9.89 -4.29
C GLY A 72 -3.23 9.65 -2.93
N ASN A 73 -2.77 8.44 -2.64
CA ASN A 73 -2.14 8.14 -1.35
C ASN A 73 -0.68 8.60 -1.35
N ALA A 74 -0.41 9.67 -0.60
CA ALA A 74 0.92 10.26 -0.53
C ALA A 74 1.97 9.32 0.07
N THR A 75 1.57 8.54 1.09
CA THR A 75 2.49 7.59 1.72
C THR A 75 2.92 6.52 0.71
N ALA A 76 1.97 6.02 -0.09
CA ALA A 76 2.28 5.04 -1.13
C ALA A 76 3.25 5.63 -2.16
N THR A 77 3.04 6.90 -2.52
CA THR A 77 3.94 7.59 -3.45
C THR A 77 5.36 7.65 -2.88
N ASP A 78 5.50 8.02 -1.61
CA ASP A 78 6.80 8.09 -0.94
C ASP A 78 7.50 6.73 -0.91
N GLU A 79 6.76 5.68 -0.57
CA GLU A 79 7.31 4.32 -0.54
C GLU A 79 7.71 3.86 -1.94
N LEU A 80 6.92 4.19 -2.93
CA LEU A 80 7.21 3.85 -4.32
C LEU A 80 8.50 4.54 -4.79
N ILE A 81 8.68 5.82 -4.44
CA ILE A 81 9.90 6.56 -4.76
C ILE A 81 11.09 5.91 -4.09
N GLN A 82 10.97 5.55 -2.81
CA GLN A 82 12.05 4.92 -2.08
C GLN A 82 12.47 3.59 -2.71
N LEU A 83 11.51 2.74 -3.04
CA LEU A 83 11.80 1.46 -3.69
C LEU A 83 12.41 1.66 -5.07
N ALA A 84 11.88 2.59 -5.85
CA ALA A 84 12.42 2.88 -7.17
C ALA A 84 13.87 3.39 -7.09
N THR A 85 14.15 4.20 -6.07
CA THR A 85 15.50 4.71 -5.84
C THR A 85 16.45 3.57 -5.45
N GLU A 86 16.02 2.70 -4.56
CA GLU A 86 16.83 1.56 -4.11
C GLU A 86 17.16 0.60 -5.26
N HIS A 87 16.22 0.40 -6.17
CA HIS A 87 16.38 -0.49 -7.31
C HIS A 87 16.89 0.22 -8.55
N GLU A 88 17.15 1.53 -8.45
CA GLU A 88 17.58 2.37 -9.58
C GLU A 88 16.64 2.25 -10.77
N ASP A 89 15.34 2.20 -10.48
CA ASP A 89 14.30 2.12 -11.50
C ASP A 89 14.02 3.51 -12.06
N LEU A 90 14.80 3.90 -13.05
CA LEU A 90 14.71 5.23 -13.63
C LEU A 90 13.37 5.48 -14.32
N ASP A 91 12.80 4.45 -14.93
CA ASP A 91 11.51 4.57 -15.61
C ASP A 91 10.39 4.91 -14.63
N GLU A 92 10.38 4.25 -13.47
CA GLU A 92 9.38 4.54 -12.46
C GLU A 92 9.56 5.95 -11.90
N LEU A 93 10.81 6.36 -11.66
CA LEU A 93 11.08 7.72 -11.18
C LEU A 93 10.67 8.78 -12.21
N ARG A 94 10.89 8.52 -13.51
CA ARG A 94 10.45 9.42 -14.58
C ARG A 94 8.93 9.53 -14.60
N ARG A 95 8.25 8.42 -14.42
CA ARG A 95 6.78 8.39 -14.41
C ARG A 95 6.24 9.23 -13.26
N LEU A 96 6.80 9.07 -12.07
CA LEU A 96 6.38 9.81 -10.88
C LEU A 96 6.70 11.29 -11.00
N ALA A 97 7.88 11.63 -11.55
CA ALA A 97 8.26 13.02 -11.78
C ALA A 97 7.30 13.68 -12.78
N ALA A 98 6.93 12.96 -13.84
CA ALA A 98 6.00 13.46 -14.84
C ALA A 98 4.61 13.71 -14.25
N ARG A 99 4.24 13.00 -13.19
CA ARG A 99 2.97 13.19 -12.50
C ARG A 99 3.04 14.30 -11.44
N GLY A 100 4.19 14.96 -11.30
CA GLY A 100 4.32 16.11 -10.44
C GLY A 100 5.12 15.88 -9.15
N SER A 101 5.72 14.72 -8.98
CA SER A 101 6.53 14.47 -7.78
C SER A 101 7.90 15.13 -7.88
N SER A 102 8.12 16.18 -7.09
CA SER A 102 9.42 16.83 -7.02
C SER A 102 10.48 15.93 -6.41
N THR A 103 10.08 15.09 -5.44
CA THR A 103 11.00 14.14 -4.81
C THR A 103 11.51 13.13 -5.83
N ALA A 104 10.62 12.59 -6.66
CA ALA A 104 11.03 11.66 -7.71
C ALA A 104 11.98 12.32 -8.71
N ALA A 105 11.70 13.59 -9.07
CA ALA A 105 12.55 14.34 -9.98
C ALA A 105 13.95 14.54 -9.38
N GLU A 106 14.02 14.83 -8.09
CA GLU A 106 15.31 14.99 -7.40
C GLU A 106 16.10 13.70 -7.37
N GLN A 107 15.45 12.59 -7.06
CA GLN A 107 16.09 11.28 -7.03
C GLN A 107 16.57 10.87 -8.41
N LEU A 108 15.77 11.14 -9.42
CA LEU A 108 16.14 10.86 -10.80
C LEU A 108 17.39 11.65 -11.20
N ALA A 109 17.43 12.94 -10.84
CA ALA A 109 18.57 13.79 -11.15
C ALA A 109 19.84 13.28 -10.46
N GLU A 110 19.73 12.87 -9.20
CA GLU A 110 20.87 12.32 -8.46
C GLU A 110 21.41 11.05 -9.10
N LEU A 111 20.53 10.16 -9.51
CA LEU A 111 20.92 8.87 -10.09
C LEU A 111 21.49 9.04 -11.50
N THR A 112 21.14 10.10 -12.20
CA THR A 112 21.61 10.33 -13.58
C THR A 112 22.71 11.37 -13.70
N SER A 113 23.12 12.01 -12.62
CA SER A 113 24.13 13.08 -12.63
C SER A 113 25.54 12.53 -12.40
N HIS A 114 26.05 11.77 -13.34
CA HIS A 114 27.42 11.23 -13.25
C HIS A 114 28.31 11.81 -14.31
#